data_3f9be39cfce1a64e8c0b8af1207cd0f3
#
_entry.id   3f9be39cfce1a64e8c0b8af1207cd0f3
#
_cell.length_a   1.000
_cell.length_b   1.000
_cell.length_c   1.000
_cell.angle_alpha   90.00
_cell.angle_beta   90.00
_cell.angle_gamma   90.00
#
_symmetry.space_group_name_H-M   'P 1'
#
loop_
_entity.id
_entity.type
_entity.pdbx_description
1 polymer ?
#
loop_
_entity_poly.entity_id
_entity_poly.type
_entity_poly.pdbx_seq_one_letter_code
_entity_poly.pdbx_strand_id
1 'polypeptide(L)'
;MSAPAITARALEKRFGRTAALRGVDLEVPPGSSLSVLGPNGAGKSTLLRLLAGLSRPSSGSLDVAGHPAFAREARARVGYIGHATLLYATLSARENLVFAGRLHNVSDPGSRADVLLEEEGLAEVTGRPAGSFSRGMAQRLAIARGLVHDPEIVLLDEPFTGLDRRSAERLAQRLRELHREGRTVVLVTHDLERAVESADAALVLSRGRVAFSTRAGAESAAELERAYLAAADASR
;
A
#
# COMPACT_ATOMS: atom_id res chain seq x y z
N MET A 1 5.90 0.19 25.43
CA MET A 1 6.04 -0.09 23.99
C MET A 1 4.65 0.04 23.37
N SER A 2 4.50 0.83 22.32
CA SER A 2 3.22 0.98 21.61
C SER A 2 2.83 -0.35 20.95
N ALA A 3 1.53 -0.65 20.87
CA ALA A 3 1.04 -1.83 20.15
C ALA A 3 1.38 -1.73 18.65
N PRO A 4 1.69 -2.84 17.96
CA PRO A 4 1.98 -2.83 16.53
C PRO A 4 0.80 -2.29 15.72
N ALA A 5 1.09 -1.58 14.62
CA ALA A 5 0.07 -1.11 13.68
C ALA A 5 -0.54 -2.29 12.91
N ILE A 6 0.26 -3.32 12.62
CA ILE A 6 -0.18 -4.53 11.94
C ILE A 6 0.41 -5.73 12.65
N THR A 7 -0.41 -6.75 12.94
CA THR A 7 0.03 -8.04 13.49
C THR A 7 -0.65 -9.16 12.73
N ALA A 8 0.14 -10.04 12.11
CA ALA A 8 -0.33 -11.28 11.50
C ALA A 8 0.34 -12.48 12.18
N ARG A 9 -0.43 -13.53 12.47
CA ARG A 9 0.06 -14.77 13.09
C ARG A 9 -0.45 -15.97 12.30
N ALA A 10 0.47 -16.78 11.80
CA ALA A 10 0.20 -17.96 10.98
C ALA A 10 -0.84 -17.70 9.87
N LEU A 11 -0.76 -16.53 9.22
CA LEU A 11 -1.77 -16.03 8.30
C LEU A 11 -1.82 -16.87 7.04
N GLU A 12 -2.97 -17.47 6.74
CA GLU A 12 -3.19 -18.25 5.53
C GLU A 12 -4.31 -17.66 4.68
N LYS A 13 -4.15 -17.79 3.36
CA LYS A 13 -5.21 -17.50 2.39
C LYS A 13 -5.23 -18.54 1.28
N ARG A 14 -6.40 -19.14 1.08
CA ARG A 14 -6.66 -20.12 0.03
C ARG A 14 -7.76 -19.61 -0.90
N PHE A 15 -7.62 -19.92 -2.18
CA PHE A 15 -8.64 -19.75 -3.21
C PHE A 15 -8.87 -21.12 -3.85
N GLY A 16 -9.94 -21.80 -3.44
CA GLY A 16 -10.15 -23.19 -3.78
C GLY A 16 -8.98 -24.06 -3.33
N ARG A 17 -8.32 -24.74 -4.28
CA ARG A 17 -7.15 -25.59 -4.00
C ARG A 17 -5.83 -24.82 -3.90
N THR A 18 -5.77 -23.57 -4.36
CA THR A 18 -4.54 -22.77 -4.38
C THR A 18 -4.35 -22.04 -3.05
N ALA A 19 -3.24 -22.31 -2.36
CA ALA A 19 -2.85 -21.57 -1.17
C ALA A 19 -1.98 -20.37 -1.61
N ALA A 20 -2.53 -19.17 -1.53
CA ALA A 20 -1.85 -17.92 -1.87
C ALA A 20 -0.95 -17.41 -0.74
N LEU A 21 -1.32 -17.66 0.53
CA LEU A 21 -0.47 -17.45 1.71
C LEU A 21 -0.50 -18.72 2.57
N ARG A 22 0.65 -19.01 3.22
CA ARG A 22 0.91 -20.30 3.88
C ARG A 22 1.61 -20.10 5.23
N GLY A 23 0.91 -19.48 6.20
CA GLY A 23 1.45 -19.25 7.53
C GLY A 23 2.43 -18.06 7.54
N VAL A 24 1.96 -16.87 7.15
CA VAL A 24 2.75 -15.64 7.20
C VAL A 24 2.64 -15.03 8.60
N ASP A 25 3.80 -14.81 9.22
CA ASP A 25 3.94 -14.03 10.43
C ASP A 25 4.51 -12.66 10.05
N LEU A 26 3.89 -11.59 10.54
CA LEU A 26 4.28 -10.22 10.25
C LEU A 26 3.93 -9.32 11.41
N GLU A 27 4.86 -8.43 11.76
CA GLU A 27 4.63 -7.35 12.73
C GLU A 27 5.21 -6.05 12.19
N VAL A 28 4.36 -5.01 12.11
CA VAL A 28 4.74 -3.69 11.61
C VAL A 28 4.49 -2.67 12.72
N PRO A 29 5.54 -2.01 13.22
CA PRO A 29 5.40 -0.97 14.24
C PRO A 29 4.60 0.24 13.71
N PRO A 30 3.91 1.00 14.58
CA PRO A 30 3.30 2.27 14.19
C PRO A 30 4.34 3.25 13.65
N GLY A 31 3.97 4.01 12.63
CA GLY A 31 4.84 5.03 12.04
C GLY A 31 6.06 4.50 11.31
N SER A 32 6.16 3.18 11.07
CA SER A 32 7.24 2.58 10.28
C SER A 32 6.82 2.31 8.84
N SER A 33 7.81 2.08 8.00
CA SER A 33 7.62 1.72 6.60
C SER A 33 8.14 0.32 6.28
N LEU A 34 7.34 -0.47 5.54
CA LEU A 34 7.66 -1.83 5.14
C LEU A 34 7.54 -1.99 3.63
N SER A 35 8.59 -2.47 2.98
CA SER A 35 8.53 -2.93 1.59
C SER A 35 8.33 -4.45 1.52
N VAL A 36 7.35 -4.88 0.73
CA VAL A 36 7.07 -6.30 0.46
C VAL A 36 7.45 -6.62 -0.98
N LEU A 37 8.47 -7.44 -1.12
CA LEU A 37 9.05 -7.90 -2.38
C LEU A 37 8.68 -9.35 -2.68
N GLY A 38 8.90 -9.77 -3.91
CA GLY A 38 8.76 -11.16 -4.33
C GLY A 38 8.34 -11.28 -5.79
N PRO A 39 8.51 -12.45 -6.42
CA PRO A 39 8.11 -12.69 -7.79
C PRO A 39 6.59 -12.62 -7.99
N ASN A 40 6.16 -12.64 -9.26
CA ASN A 40 4.73 -12.72 -9.57
C ASN A 40 4.14 -14.02 -9.02
N GLY A 41 2.94 -13.93 -8.44
CA GLY A 41 2.31 -15.08 -7.79
C GLY A 41 2.80 -15.40 -6.38
N ALA A 42 3.78 -14.67 -5.83
CA ALA A 42 4.30 -14.90 -4.47
C ALA A 42 3.28 -14.68 -3.34
N GLY A 43 2.17 -13.97 -3.61
CA GLY A 43 1.13 -13.67 -2.62
C GLY A 43 1.07 -12.21 -2.16
N LYS A 44 1.91 -11.32 -2.71
CA LYS A 44 2.03 -9.91 -2.29
C LYS A 44 0.71 -9.14 -2.27
N SER A 45 0.01 -9.06 -3.42
CA SER A 45 -1.29 -8.38 -3.50
C SER A 45 -2.37 -9.08 -2.67
N THR A 46 -2.25 -10.41 -2.45
CA THR A 46 -3.14 -11.13 -1.54
C THR A 46 -2.92 -10.69 -0.10
N LEU A 47 -1.66 -10.59 0.34
CA LEU A 47 -1.31 -10.07 1.66
C LEU A 47 -1.88 -8.65 1.81
N LEU A 48 -1.60 -7.77 0.86
CA LEU A 48 -2.05 -6.38 0.94
C LEU A 48 -3.58 -6.25 1.02
N ARG A 49 -4.33 -7.08 0.26
CA ARG A 49 -5.80 -7.10 0.34
C ARG A 49 -6.33 -7.62 1.67
N LEU A 50 -5.62 -8.53 2.33
CA LEU A 50 -5.95 -8.96 3.69
C LEU A 50 -5.72 -7.82 4.69
N LEU A 51 -4.56 -7.13 4.60
CA LEU A 51 -4.23 -5.97 5.43
C LEU A 51 -5.27 -4.85 5.27
N ALA A 52 -5.76 -4.65 4.04
CA ALA A 52 -6.81 -3.66 3.74
C ALA A 52 -8.23 -4.09 4.19
N GLY A 53 -8.38 -5.29 4.76
CA GLY A 53 -9.70 -5.83 5.13
C GLY A 53 -10.62 -6.10 3.93
N LEU A 54 -10.07 -6.18 2.70
CA LEU A 54 -10.80 -6.47 1.46
C LEU A 54 -11.02 -7.98 1.25
N SER A 55 -10.33 -8.81 2.02
CA SER A 55 -10.48 -10.26 2.01
C SER A 55 -10.29 -10.80 3.42
N ARG A 56 -10.96 -11.90 3.76
CA ARG A 56 -10.77 -12.57 5.04
C ARG A 56 -9.68 -13.63 4.92
N PRO A 57 -8.86 -13.86 5.96
CA PRO A 57 -7.95 -14.99 6.01
C PRO A 57 -8.73 -16.31 5.99
N SER A 58 -8.10 -17.38 5.53
CA SER A 58 -8.63 -18.74 5.60
C SER A 58 -8.35 -19.38 6.97
N SER A 59 -7.19 -19.05 7.57
CA SER A 59 -6.78 -19.40 8.93
C SER A 59 -5.73 -18.41 9.44
N GLY A 60 -5.39 -18.50 10.72
CA GLY A 60 -4.52 -17.54 11.41
C GLY A 60 -5.28 -16.30 11.86
N SER A 61 -4.55 -15.33 12.38
CA SER A 61 -5.10 -14.05 12.84
C SER A 61 -4.44 -12.88 12.12
N LEU A 62 -5.20 -11.79 12.00
CA LEU A 62 -4.72 -10.54 11.42
C LEU A 62 -5.43 -9.36 12.08
N ASP A 63 -4.64 -8.57 12.79
CA ASP A 63 -5.07 -7.32 13.42
C ASP A 63 -4.38 -6.14 12.74
N VAL A 64 -5.16 -5.07 12.54
CA VAL A 64 -4.73 -3.81 11.92
C VAL A 64 -5.25 -2.67 12.78
N ALA A 65 -4.37 -1.77 13.19
CA ALA A 65 -4.67 -0.68 14.09
C ALA A 65 -5.40 -1.14 15.39
N GLY A 66 -5.01 -2.31 15.93
CA GLY A 66 -5.58 -2.89 17.14
C GLY A 66 -6.94 -3.57 17.00
N HIS A 67 -7.43 -3.75 15.77
CA HIS A 67 -8.71 -4.40 15.46
C HIS A 67 -8.53 -5.51 14.42
N PRO A 68 -9.40 -6.55 14.42
CA PRO A 68 -9.41 -7.51 13.32
C PRO A 68 -9.50 -6.79 11.96
N ALA A 69 -8.62 -7.13 11.00
CA ALA A 69 -8.44 -6.36 9.76
C ALA A 69 -9.72 -6.14 8.95
N PHE A 70 -10.69 -7.08 9.02
CA PHE A 70 -11.98 -6.97 8.35
C PHE A 70 -13.03 -6.17 9.14
N ALA A 71 -12.72 -5.72 10.35
CA ALA A 71 -13.60 -4.85 11.14
C ALA A 71 -13.70 -3.46 10.51
N ARG A 72 -14.82 -2.78 10.75
CA ARG A 72 -15.04 -1.41 10.23
C ARG A 72 -14.01 -0.43 10.78
N GLU A 73 -13.67 -0.60 12.06
CA GLU A 73 -12.72 0.21 12.82
C GLU A 73 -11.31 0.13 12.21
N ALA A 74 -10.85 -1.06 11.84
CA ALA A 74 -9.58 -1.26 11.13
C ALA A 74 -9.60 -0.59 9.75
N ARG A 75 -10.65 -0.87 8.95
CA ARG A 75 -10.76 -0.33 7.59
C ARG A 75 -10.88 1.18 7.54
N ALA A 76 -11.46 1.80 8.57
CA ALA A 76 -11.53 3.26 8.69
C ALA A 76 -10.17 3.93 8.90
N ARG A 77 -9.14 3.16 9.30
CA ARG A 77 -7.78 3.65 9.55
C ARG A 77 -6.79 3.29 8.43
N VAL A 78 -7.29 2.66 7.36
CA VAL A 78 -6.45 2.16 6.26
C VAL A 78 -6.79 2.86 4.96
N GLY A 79 -5.80 3.51 4.36
CA GLY A 79 -5.81 3.98 2.97
C GLY A 79 -5.25 2.90 2.06
N TYR A 80 -6.02 2.47 1.05
CA TYR A 80 -5.59 1.46 0.09
C TYR A 80 -5.49 2.04 -1.31
N ILE A 81 -4.29 1.97 -1.88
CA ILE A 81 -3.96 2.34 -3.24
C ILE A 81 -3.60 1.06 -3.99
N GLY A 82 -4.55 0.51 -4.75
CA GLY A 82 -4.39 -0.72 -5.50
C GLY A 82 -3.62 -0.54 -6.81
N HIS A 83 -3.28 -1.64 -7.45
CA HIS A 83 -2.66 -1.64 -8.78
C HIS A 83 -3.54 -0.92 -9.82
N ALA A 84 -4.86 -1.07 -9.76
CA ALA A 84 -5.82 -0.23 -10.47
C ALA A 84 -6.14 1.01 -9.62
N THR A 85 -6.22 2.18 -10.25
CA THR A 85 -6.45 3.47 -9.55
C THR A 85 -7.82 3.57 -8.89
N LEU A 86 -8.79 2.76 -9.33
CA LEU A 86 -10.18 2.74 -8.84
C LEU A 86 -10.85 4.12 -8.90
N LEU A 87 -10.51 4.92 -9.89
CA LEU A 87 -11.11 6.23 -10.16
C LEU A 87 -12.33 6.08 -11.06
N TYR A 88 -13.32 6.91 -10.83
CA TYR A 88 -14.45 7.06 -11.74
C TYR A 88 -14.04 7.97 -12.88
N ALA A 89 -13.85 7.39 -14.06
CA ALA A 89 -13.29 8.08 -15.23
C ALA A 89 -14.13 9.29 -15.70
N THR A 90 -15.43 9.23 -15.52
CA THR A 90 -16.39 10.29 -15.91
C THR A 90 -16.49 11.43 -14.90
N LEU A 91 -16.10 11.18 -13.64
CA LEU A 91 -16.07 12.20 -12.60
C LEU A 91 -14.78 13.02 -12.72
N SER A 92 -14.88 14.30 -12.39
CA SER A 92 -13.71 15.16 -12.24
C SER A 92 -12.80 14.70 -11.10
N ALA A 93 -11.57 15.23 -11.03
CA ALA A 93 -10.67 14.95 -9.94
C ALA A 93 -11.31 15.27 -8.57
N ARG A 94 -11.90 16.45 -8.45
CA ARG A 94 -12.57 16.88 -7.23
C ARG A 94 -13.76 16.00 -6.86
N GLU A 95 -14.61 15.65 -7.82
CA GLU A 95 -15.77 14.78 -7.59
C GLU A 95 -15.37 13.38 -7.13
N ASN A 96 -14.28 12.81 -7.66
CA ASN A 96 -13.73 11.55 -7.18
C ASN A 96 -13.36 11.59 -5.70
N LEU A 97 -12.71 12.68 -5.23
CA LEU A 97 -12.31 12.83 -3.84
C LEU A 97 -13.51 13.13 -2.92
N VAL A 98 -14.42 14.01 -3.34
CA VAL A 98 -15.65 14.31 -2.60
C VAL A 98 -16.50 13.06 -2.42
N PHE A 99 -16.64 12.26 -3.47
CA PHE A 99 -17.36 10.99 -3.40
C PHE A 99 -16.71 10.02 -2.41
N ALA A 100 -15.38 9.84 -2.49
CA ALA A 100 -14.65 9.00 -1.54
C ALA A 100 -14.77 9.52 -0.10
N GLY A 101 -14.65 10.84 0.11
CA GLY A 101 -14.81 11.47 1.43
C GLY A 101 -16.20 11.22 2.05
N ARG A 102 -17.26 11.30 1.23
CA ARG A 102 -18.62 10.97 1.68
C ARG A 102 -18.77 9.51 2.10
N LEU A 103 -18.15 8.57 1.36
CA LEU A 103 -18.17 7.14 1.72
C LEU A 103 -17.46 6.85 3.05
N HIS A 104 -16.45 7.66 3.39
CA HIS A 104 -15.71 7.57 4.65
C HIS A 104 -16.29 8.49 5.76
N ASN A 105 -17.44 9.17 5.53
CA ASN A 105 -18.07 10.10 6.46
C ASN A 105 -17.15 11.27 6.89
N VAL A 106 -16.31 11.77 5.97
CA VAL A 106 -15.53 12.99 6.19
C VAL A 106 -16.49 14.16 6.34
N SER A 107 -16.32 14.99 7.36
CA SER A 107 -17.28 16.06 7.71
C SER A 107 -17.39 17.13 6.63
N ASP A 108 -16.26 17.56 6.06
CA ASP A 108 -16.20 18.47 4.90
C ASP A 108 -15.37 17.85 3.79
N PRO A 109 -15.98 16.97 2.97
CA PRO A 109 -15.26 16.30 1.90
C PRO A 109 -14.86 17.25 0.75
N GLY A 110 -15.52 18.44 0.65
CA GLY A 110 -15.20 19.46 -0.33
C GLY A 110 -13.86 20.11 -0.05
N SER A 111 -13.73 20.73 1.12
CA SER A 111 -12.47 21.37 1.56
C SER A 111 -11.34 20.35 1.66
N ARG A 112 -11.61 19.12 2.15
CA ARG A 112 -10.59 18.06 2.18
C ARG A 112 -10.10 17.68 0.78
N ALA A 113 -11.00 17.61 -0.20
CA ALA A 113 -10.62 17.33 -1.60
C ALA A 113 -9.72 18.43 -2.17
N ASP A 114 -10.05 19.70 -1.91
CA ASP A 114 -9.29 20.84 -2.43
C ASP A 114 -7.86 20.84 -1.86
N VAL A 115 -7.70 20.60 -0.54
CA VAL A 115 -6.37 20.47 0.11
C VAL A 115 -5.56 19.33 -0.52
N LEU A 116 -6.14 18.14 -0.67
CA LEU A 116 -5.42 17.00 -1.23
C LEU A 116 -5.05 17.18 -2.71
N LEU A 117 -5.89 17.87 -3.49
CA LEU A 117 -5.56 18.20 -4.88
C LEU A 117 -4.39 19.17 -4.97
N GLU A 118 -4.27 20.10 -4.03
CA GLU A 118 -3.13 20.99 -3.94
C GLU A 118 -1.84 20.25 -3.54
N GLU A 119 -1.89 19.43 -2.49
CA GLU A 119 -0.78 18.58 -2.03
C GLU A 119 -0.24 17.67 -3.15
N GLU A 120 -1.14 17.08 -3.95
CA GLU A 120 -0.77 16.20 -5.06
C GLU A 120 -0.44 16.97 -6.36
N GLY A 121 -0.48 18.32 -6.34
CA GLY A 121 -0.20 19.16 -7.50
C GLY A 121 -1.18 18.96 -8.64
N LEU A 122 -2.47 18.85 -8.31
CA LEU A 122 -3.59 18.69 -9.23
C LEU A 122 -4.59 19.87 -9.16
N ALA A 123 -4.24 20.95 -8.47
CA ALA A 123 -5.10 22.11 -8.25
C ALA A 123 -5.64 22.74 -9.55
N GLU A 124 -4.80 22.81 -10.60
CA GLU A 124 -5.19 23.41 -11.89
C GLU A 124 -6.14 22.54 -12.75
N VAL A 125 -6.33 21.27 -12.34
CA VAL A 125 -7.10 20.29 -13.12
C VAL A 125 -8.28 19.69 -12.34
N THR A 126 -8.69 20.35 -11.25
CA THR A 126 -9.73 19.87 -10.32
C THR A 126 -11.05 19.52 -11.01
N GLY A 127 -11.46 20.28 -12.01
CA GLY A 127 -12.69 20.10 -12.79
C GLY A 127 -12.55 19.15 -13.98
N ARG A 128 -11.34 18.64 -14.31
CA ARG A 128 -11.15 17.75 -15.46
C ARG A 128 -11.56 16.33 -15.11
N PRO A 129 -12.27 15.61 -16.03
CA PRO A 129 -12.59 14.20 -15.85
C PRO A 129 -11.33 13.35 -15.67
N ALA A 130 -11.34 12.46 -14.67
CA ALA A 130 -10.19 11.61 -14.34
C ALA A 130 -9.77 10.70 -15.50
N GLY A 131 -10.69 10.32 -16.38
CA GLY A 131 -10.40 9.54 -17.59
C GLY A 131 -9.50 10.23 -18.60
N SER A 132 -9.33 11.58 -18.50
CA SER A 132 -8.41 12.36 -19.35
C SER A 132 -7.00 12.51 -18.76
N PHE A 133 -6.76 11.93 -17.59
CA PHE A 133 -5.49 12.08 -16.88
C PHE A 133 -4.39 11.21 -17.48
N SER A 134 -3.15 11.74 -17.47
CA SER A 134 -1.98 10.89 -17.68
C SER A 134 -1.87 9.86 -16.54
N ARG A 135 -1.11 8.78 -16.75
CA ARG A 135 -0.92 7.75 -15.74
C ARG A 135 -0.40 8.33 -14.42
N GLY A 136 0.57 9.24 -14.48
CA GLY A 136 1.10 9.90 -13.29
C GLY A 136 0.08 10.81 -12.59
N MET A 137 -0.80 11.50 -13.34
CA MET A 137 -1.89 12.27 -12.74
C MET A 137 -2.94 11.36 -12.10
N ALA A 138 -3.32 10.28 -12.77
CA ALA A 138 -4.27 9.32 -12.23
C ALA A 138 -3.73 8.63 -10.96
N GLN A 139 -2.43 8.32 -10.92
CA GLN A 139 -1.77 7.75 -9.74
C GLN A 139 -1.80 8.73 -8.55
N ARG A 140 -1.47 10.02 -8.77
CA ARG A 140 -1.55 11.04 -7.73
C ARG A 140 -2.99 11.24 -7.22
N LEU A 141 -3.97 11.24 -8.09
CA LEU A 141 -5.38 11.29 -7.69
C LEU A 141 -5.81 10.04 -6.92
N ALA A 142 -5.29 8.86 -7.26
CA ALA A 142 -5.55 7.63 -6.52
C ALA A 142 -4.94 7.67 -5.11
N ILE A 143 -3.77 8.29 -4.94
CA ILE A 143 -3.16 8.53 -3.63
C ILE A 143 -4.02 9.50 -2.82
N ALA A 144 -4.37 10.66 -3.38
CA ALA A 144 -5.27 11.62 -2.73
C ALA A 144 -6.58 10.94 -2.26
N ARG A 145 -7.17 10.10 -3.12
CA ARG A 145 -8.37 9.31 -2.77
C ARG A 145 -8.13 8.37 -1.60
N GLY A 146 -6.99 7.69 -1.56
CA GLY A 146 -6.62 6.80 -0.46
C GLY A 146 -6.37 7.54 0.86
N LEU A 147 -6.04 8.84 0.81
CA LEU A 147 -5.73 9.69 1.95
C LEU A 147 -6.92 10.56 2.41
N VAL A 148 -8.06 10.52 1.73
CA VAL A 148 -9.17 11.45 1.97
C VAL A 148 -9.73 11.42 3.38
N HIS A 149 -9.73 10.24 4.01
CA HIS A 149 -10.24 10.00 5.37
C HIS A 149 -9.16 10.01 6.45
N ASP A 150 -7.96 10.53 6.11
CA ASP A 150 -6.83 10.69 7.02
C ASP A 150 -6.37 9.38 7.70
N PRO A 151 -6.03 8.33 6.92
CA PRO A 151 -5.69 7.02 7.46
C PRO A 151 -4.36 7.01 8.23
N GLU A 152 -4.28 6.18 9.28
CA GLU A 152 -3.04 5.92 10.04
C GLU A 152 -2.08 5.01 9.26
N ILE A 153 -2.63 4.13 8.41
CA ILE A 153 -1.89 3.11 7.65
C ILE A 153 -2.17 3.28 6.17
N VAL A 154 -1.13 3.35 5.36
CA VAL A 154 -1.22 3.51 3.91
C VAL A 154 -0.64 2.27 3.22
N LEU A 155 -1.46 1.59 2.43
CA LEU A 155 -1.12 0.36 1.72
C LEU A 155 -1.07 0.64 0.21
N LEU A 156 0.06 0.32 -0.45
CA LEU A 156 0.27 0.59 -1.87
C LEU A 156 0.67 -0.69 -2.62
N ASP A 157 -0.08 -1.01 -3.68
CA ASP A 157 0.16 -2.18 -4.52
C ASP A 157 0.78 -1.77 -5.86
N GLU A 158 2.10 -1.97 -6.02
CA GLU A 158 2.88 -1.67 -7.22
C GLU A 158 2.71 -0.21 -7.73
N PRO A 159 2.81 0.81 -6.86
CA PRO A 159 2.40 2.17 -7.22
C PRO A 159 3.34 2.87 -8.21
N PHE A 160 4.56 2.36 -8.42
CA PHE A 160 5.54 2.90 -9.37
C PHE A 160 5.37 2.37 -10.79
N THR A 161 4.59 1.29 -10.98
CA THR A 161 4.48 0.60 -12.26
C THR A 161 3.96 1.52 -13.36
N GLY A 162 4.76 1.69 -14.42
CA GLY A 162 4.44 2.48 -15.62
C GLY A 162 4.40 4.00 -15.40
N LEU A 163 5.00 4.49 -14.33
CA LEU A 163 5.30 5.90 -14.17
C LEU A 163 6.59 6.26 -14.92
N ASP A 164 6.64 7.44 -15.48
CA ASP A 164 7.89 8.04 -15.92
C ASP A 164 8.77 8.40 -14.70
N ARG A 165 10.07 8.67 -14.96
CA ARG A 165 11.05 8.96 -13.91
C ARG A 165 10.61 10.10 -12.98
N ARG A 166 10.11 11.20 -13.56
CA ARG A 166 9.69 12.39 -12.79
C ARG A 166 8.50 12.07 -11.87
N SER A 167 7.52 11.32 -12.38
CA SER A 167 6.36 10.87 -11.60
C SER A 167 6.76 9.89 -10.50
N ALA A 168 7.70 8.99 -10.78
CA ALA A 168 8.21 8.03 -9.80
C ALA A 168 9.00 8.73 -8.66
N GLU A 169 9.86 9.71 -8.99
CA GLU A 169 10.60 10.51 -8.01
C GLU A 169 9.63 11.30 -7.10
N ARG A 170 8.59 11.92 -7.68
CA ARG A 170 7.57 12.64 -6.91
C ARG A 170 6.79 11.70 -5.98
N LEU A 171 6.43 10.52 -6.45
CA LEU A 171 5.78 9.51 -5.61
C LEU A 171 6.68 9.07 -4.45
N ALA A 172 7.95 8.77 -4.72
CA ALA A 172 8.91 8.40 -3.68
C ALA A 172 9.05 9.49 -2.61
N GLN A 173 9.07 10.77 -3.03
CA GLN A 173 9.06 11.90 -2.10
C GLN A 173 7.77 11.93 -1.26
N ARG A 174 6.60 11.74 -1.88
CA ARG A 174 5.31 11.72 -1.15
C ARG A 174 5.25 10.60 -0.12
N LEU A 175 5.77 9.42 -0.43
CA LEU A 175 5.84 8.31 0.53
C LEU A 175 6.73 8.64 1.74
N ARG A 176 7.87 9.31 1.51
CA ARG A 176 8.73 9.79 2.61
C ARG A 176 8.05 10.86 3.47
N GLU A 177 7.23 11.72 2.87
CA GLU A 177 6.43 12.72 3.60
C GLU A 177 5.40 12.05 4.49
N LEU A 178 4.61 11.12 3.96
CA LEU A 178 3.63 10.33 4.73
C LEU A 178 4.29 9.60 5.91
N HIS A 179 5.48 9.02 5.70
CA HIS A 179 6.24 8.39 6.78
C HIS A 179 6.68 9.41 7.84
N ARG A 180 7.19 10.61 7.43
CA ARG A 180 7.58 11.67 8.38
C ARG A 180 6.39 12.25 9.15
N GLU A 181 5.18 12.21 8.58
CA GLU A 181 3.93 12.55 9.23
C GLU A 181 3.50 11.50 10.28
N GLY A 182 4.28 10.43 10.47
CA GLY A 182 4.04 9.36 11.43
C GLY A 182 3.09 8.27 10.93
N ARG A 183 2.77 8.23 9.64
CA ARG A 183 1.92 7.18 9.06
C ARG A 183 2.72 5.89 8.89
N THR A 184 2.07 4.76 9.11
CA THR A 184 2.61 3.46 8.76
C THR A 184 2.40 3.22 7.27
N VAL A 185 3.48 2.90 6.53
CA VAL A 185 3.41 2.71 5.08
C VAL A 185 3.79 1.27 4.74
N VAL A 186 2.94 0.55 3.99
CA VAL A 186 3.27 -0.77 3.44
C VAL A 186 3.26 -0.68 1.92
N LEU A 187 4.40 -0.92 1.31
CA LEU A 187 4.63 -0.84 -0.12
C LEU A 187 4.87 -2.23 -0.70
N VAL A 188 4.03 -2.68 -1.62
CA VAL A 188 4.32 -3.84 -2.47
C VAL A 188 4.99 -3.35 -3.74
N THR A 189 6.17 -3.90 -4.05
CA THR A 189 6.89 -3.60 -5.29
C THR A 189 7.74 -4.80 -5.74
N HIS A 190 8.09 -4.84 -7.02
CA HIS A 190 9.10 -5.74 -7.57
C HIS A 190 10.43 -5.01 -7.83
N ASP A 191 10.49 -3.71 -7.62
CA ASP A 191 11.65 -2.86 -7.78
C ASP A 191 12.45 -2.84 -6.46
N LEU A 192 13.61 -3.49 -6.48
CA LEU A 192 14.46 -3.66 -5.31
C LEU A 192 15.05 -2.32 -4.83
N GLU A 193 15.48 -1.46 -5.77
CA GLU A 193 16.05 -0.16 -5.47
C GLU A 193 15.01 0.71 -4.72
N ARG A 194 13.79 0.77 -5.25
CA ARG A 194 12.68 1.48 -4.61
C ARG A 194 12.30 0.92 -3.26
N ALA A 195 12.36 -0.42 -3.10
CA ALA A 195 12.07 -1.07 -1.83
C ALA A 195 13.05 -0.66 -0.73
N VAL A 196 14.34 -0.59 -1.06
CA VAL A 196 15.40 -0.20 -0.11
C VAL A 196 15.33 1.29 0.22
N GLU A 197 15.10 2.15 -0.78
CA GLU A 197 15.05 3.61 -0.61
C GLU A 197 13.82 4.10 0.16
N SER A 198 12.74 3.33 0.17
CA SER A 198 11.42 3.81 0.62
C SER A 198 10.96 3.22 1.95
N ALA A 199 11.72 2.31 2.59
CA ALA A 199 11.23 1.62 3.77
C ALA A 199 12.29 1.34 4.85
N ASP A 200 11.86 1.32 6.12
CA ASP A 200 12.68 0.96 7.28
C ASP A 200 12.92 -0.55 7.41
N ALA A 201 12.07 -1.33 6.74
CA ALA A 201 12.15 -2.79 6.73
C ALA A 201 11.73 -3.33 5.36
N ALA A 202 12.26 -4.49 5.01
CA ALA A 202 11.88 -5.19 3.79
C ALA A 202 11.59 -6.67 4.09
N LEU A 203 10.62 -7.23 3.33
CA LEU A 203 10.18 -8.61 3.43
C LEU A 203 10.10 -9.20 2.02
N VAL A 204 10.71 -10.38 1.82
CA VAL A 204 10.59 -11.14 0.58
C VAL A 204 9.59 -12.27 0.76
N LEU A 205 8.51 -12.24 -0.02
CA LEU A 205 7.57 -13.34 -0.16
C LEU A 205 7.97 -14.28 -1.29
N SER A 206 7.90 -15.59 -1.04
CA SER A 206 8.05 -16.64 -2.05
C SER A 206 7.02 -17.73 -1.79
N ARG A 207 6.25 -18.10 -2.82
CA ARG A 207 5.24 -19.18 -2.77
C ARG A 207 4.31 -19.10 -1.55
N GLY A 208 3.92 -17.88 -1.17
CA GLY A 208 3.01 -17.60 -0.06
C GLY A 208 3.64 -17.66 1.33
N ARG A 209 4.97 -17.71 1.45
CA ARG A 209 5.71 -17.71 2.72
C ARG A 209 6.68 -16.55 2.78
N VAL A 210 7.04 -16.11 3.99
CA VAL A 210 8.15 -15.20 4.20
C VAL A 210 9.45 -15.98 3.98
N ALA A 211 10.19 -15.62 2.93
CA ALA A 211 11.48 -16.23 2.61
C ALA A 211 12.62 -15.47 3.30
N PHE A 212 12.47 -14.16 3.49
CA PHE A 212 13.46 -13.30 4.13
C PHE A 212 12.78 -12.05 4.69
N SER A 213 13.32 -11.53 5.78
CA SER A 213 12.93 -10.22 6.31
C SER A 213 14.14 -9.54 6.96
N THR A 214 14.25 -8.23 6.76
CA THR A 214 15.34 -7.43 7.32
C THR A 214 14.86 -6.03 7.66
N ARG A 215 15.57 -5.36 8.58
CA ARG A 215 15.47 -3.90 8.72
C ARG A 215 16.38 -3.25 7.69
N ALA A 216 15.95 -2.13 7.12
CA ALA A 216 16.70 -1.44 6.09
C ALA A 216 18.05 -0.91 6.64
N GLY A 217 19.09 -1.06 5.85
CA GLY A 217 20.45 -0.61 6.08
C GLY A 217 21.34 -1.06 4.94
N ALA A 218 22.49 -0.41 4.75
CA ALA A 218 23.37 -0.66 3.60
C ALA A 218 23.86 -2.14 3.50
N GLU A 219 24.09 -2.79 4.64
CA GLU A 219 24.49 -4.20 4.69
C GLU A 219 23.34 -5.15 4.31
N SER A 220 22.10 -4.75 4.56
CA SER A 220 20.91 -5.54 4.28
C SER A 220 20.49 -5.53 2.81
N ALA A 221 20.94 -4.56 2.00
CA ALA A 221 20.55 -4.44 0.59
C ALA A 221 21.05 -5.64 -0.24
N ALA A 222 22.32 -6.06 -0.05
CA ALA A 222 22.90 -7.22 -0.75
C ALA A 222 22.27 -8.55 -0.32
N GLU A 223 21.86 -8.67 0.94
CA GLU A 223 21.14 -9.85 1.45
C GLU A 223 19.71 -9.91 0.90
N LEU A 224 19.04 -8.77 0.86
CA LEU A 224 17.71 -8.62 0.29
C LEU A 224 17.70 -8.98 -1.20
N GLU A 225 18.71 -8.51 -1.97
CA GLU A 225 18.88 -8.85 -3.38
C GLU A 225 19.07 -10.35 -3.57
N ARG A 226 19.97 -10.97 -2.81
CA ARG A 226 20.19 -12.42 -2.85
C ARG A 226 18.92 -13.22 -2.55
N ALA A 227 18.19 -12.81 -1.51
CA ALA A 227 16.93 -13.44 -1.14
C ALA A 227 15.84 -13.27 -2.21
N TYR A 228 15.76 -12.08 -2.83
CA TYR A 228 14.85 -11.82 -3.93
C TYR A 228 15.16 -12.67 -5.16
N LEU A 229 16.44 -12.77 -5.56
CA LEU A 229 16.87 -13.59 -6.70
C LEU A 229 16.58 -15.08 -6.43
N ALA A 230 16.90 -15.59 -5.25
CA ALA A 230 16.58 -16.96 -4.85
C ALA A 230 15.08 -17.25 -4.88
N ALA A 231 14.25 -16.30 -4.45
CA ALA A 231 12.79 -16.40 -4.51
C ALA A 231 12.27 -16.40 -5.96
N ALA A 232 12.88 -15.61 -6.84
CA ALA A 232 12.54 -15.55 -8.26
C ALA A 232 12.87 -16.87 -8.98
N ASP A 233 14.05 -17.45 -8.73
CA ASP A 233 14.47 -18.73 -9.32
C ASP A 233 13.60 -19.90 -8.83
N ALA A 234 13.22 -19.90 -7.57
CA ALA A 234 12.32 -20.90 -7.01
C ALA A 234 10.90 -20.84 -7.62
N SER A 235 10.53 -19.77 -8.31
CA SER A 235 9.20 -19.56 -8.89
C SER A 235 9.10 -19.95 -10.37
N ARG A 236 10.24 -20.33 -10.98
CA ARG A 236 10.31 -20.92 -12.33
C ARG A 236 10.09 -22.42 -12.27
#